data_12b3342bf278bc3af260c5fa6e1a7207
#
_entry.id   12b3342bf278bc3af260c5fa6e1a7207
#
_cell.length_a   1.000
_cell.length_b   1.000
_cell.length_c   1.000
_cell.angle_alpha   90.00
_cell.angle_beta   90.00
_cell.angle_gamma   90.00
#
_symmetry.space_group_name_H-M   'P 1'
#
loop_
_entity.id
_entity.type
_entity.pdbx_description
1 polymer ?
#
loop_
_entity_poly.entity_id
_entity_poly.type
_entity_poly.pdbx_seq_one_letter_code
_entity_poly.pdbx_strand_id
1 'polypeptide(L)'
;MAEQLQEMKKACEKVYVDSTVVDYLLDIVEATRKHNNIALGVSPRGALAYLKAAKCYTALNGGDFVTPETVKFLAPFVLGHRIILEDLYSSKKKAADYVQEITHFVTAPTEDFAK
;
A
#
# COMPACT_ATOMS: atom_id res chain seq x y z
N MET A 1 -5.09 24.60 14.30
CA MET A 1 -5.35 23.17 13.96
C MET A 1 -5.69 22.97 12.51
N ALA A 2 -6.65 23.71 11.97
CA ALA A 2 -7.04 23.61 10.55
C ALA A 2 -5.88 23.94 9.60
N GLU A 3 -5.07 24.93 9.94
CA GLU A 3 -3.93 25.32 9.12
C GLU A 3 -2.87 24.24 9.06
N GLN A 4 -2.61 23.54 10.18
CA GLN A 4 -1.65 22.46 10.24
C GLN A 4 -2.11 21.26 9.40
N LEU A 5 -3.41 20.96 9.43
CA LEU A 5 -3.97 19.89 8.61
C LEU A 5 -3.87 20.20 7.12
N GLN A 6 -4.09 21.46 6.72
CA GLN A 6 -3.94 21.87 5.33
C GLN A 6 -2.48 21.82 4.88
N GLU A 7 -1.56 22.20 5.75
CA GLU A 7 -0.12 22.11 5.44
C GLU A 7 0.31 20.66 5.26
N MET A 8 -0.15 19.76 6.13
CA MET A 8 0.12 18.34 6.00
C MET A 8 -0.46 17.78 4.71
N LYS A 9 -1.69 18.15 4.37
CA LYS A 9 -2.32 17.72 3.13
C LYS A 9 -1.52 18.17 1.91
N LYS A 10 -1.07 19.42 1.90
CA LYS A 10 -0.24 19.95 0.82
C LYS A 10 1.09 19.22 0.73
N ALA A 11 1.71 18.94 1.88
CA ALA A 11 2.97 18.20 1.93
C ALA A 11 2.79 16.80 1.34
N CYS A 12 1.70 16.11 1.67
CA CYS A 12 1.39 14.79 1.13
C CYS A 12 1.21 14.85 -0.39
N GLU A 13 0.51 15.86 -0.89
CA GLU A 13 0.26 16.01 -2.32
C GLU A 13 1.53 16.28 -3.13
N LYS A 14 2.54 16.88 -2.50
CA LYS A 14 3.81 17.21 -3.15
C LYS A 14 4.78 16.04 -3.24
N VAL A 15 4.52 14.95 -2.51
CA VAL A 15 5.39 13.79 -2.54
C VAL A 15 5.35 13.15 -3.92
N TYR A 16 6.52 12.94 -4.50
CA TYR A 16 6.64 12.32 -5.82
C TYR A 16 6.46 10.80 -5.72
N VAL A 17 5.76 10.22 -6.67
CA VAL A 17 5.64 8.76 -6.80
C VAL A 17 5.97 8.40 -8.24
N ASP A 18 7.09 7.70 -8.44
CA ASP A 18 7.48 7.26 -9.76
C ASP A 18 6.50 6.21 -10.31
N SER A 19 6.36 6.16 -11.64
CA SER A 19 5.44 5.21 -12.28
C SER A 19 5.78 3.75 -11.91
N THR A 20 7.07 3.43 -11.73
CA THR A 20 7.48 2.08 -11.34
C THR A 20 7.00 1.72 -9.95
N VAL A 21 6.96 2.70 -9.04
CA VAL A 21 6.44 2.50 -7.67
C VAL A 21 4.93 2.35 -7.69
N VAL A 22 4.23 3.14 -8.52
CA VAL A 22 2.78 2.99 -8.70
C VAL A 22 2.47 1.60 -9.24
N ASP A 23 3.22 1.15 -10.24
CA ASP A 23 3.03 -0.19 -10.81
C ASP A 23 3.24 -1.28 -9.75
N TYR A 24 4.25 -1.13 -8.91
CA TYR A 24 4.51 -2.07 -7.81
C TYR A 24 3.33 -2.11 -6.84
N LEU A 25 2.83 -0.95 -6.45
CA LEU A 25 1.66 -0.84 -5.57
C LEU A 25 0.45 -1.54 -6.19
N LEU A 26 0.20 -1.28 -7.47
CA LEU A 26 -0.91 -1.91 -8.18
C LEU A 26 -0.73 -3.42 -8.35
N ASP A 27 0.51 -3.88 -8.51
CA ASP A 27 0.80 -5.31 -8.57
C ASP A 27 0.45 -6.00 -7.25
N ILE A 28 0.74 -5.35 -6.12
CA ILE A 28 0.34 -5.87 -4.80
C ILE A 28 -1.19 -5.95 -4.70
N VAL A 29 -1.88 -4.88 -5.10
CA VAL A 29 -3.35 -4.82 -5.08
C VAL A 29 -3.92 -5.94 -5.97
N GLU A 30 -3.39 -6.10 -7.16
CA GLU A 30 -3.84 -7.14 -8.10
C GLU A 30 -3.61 -8.53 -7.52
N ALA A 31 -2.48 -8.74 -6.85
CA ALA A 31 -2.18 -10.02 -6.20
C ALA A 31 -3.20 -10.37 -5.12
N THR A 32 -3.76 -9.37 -4.41
CA THR A 32 -4.82 -9.62 -3.42
C THR A 32 -6.07 -10.16 -4.10
N ARG A 33 -6.35 -9.74 -5.32
CA ARG A 33 -7.52 -10.18 -6.09
C ARG A 33 -7.37 -11.59 -6.65
N LYS A 34 -6.14 -12.06 -6.79
CA LYS A 34 -5.83 -13.38 -7.37
C LYS A 34 -5.45 -14.43 -6.35
N HIS A 35 -5.29 -14.07 -5.09
CA HIS A 35 -4.86 -14.98 -4.04
C HIS A 35 -5.97 -15.98 -3.71
N ASN A 36 -5.62 -17.27 -3.63
CA ASN A 36 -6.57 -18.36 -3.41
C ASN A 36 -7.30 -18.26 -2.07
N ASN A 37 -6.67 -17.71 -1.06
CA ASN A 37 -7.24 -17.63 0.29
C ASN A 37 -7.95 -16.31 0.55
N ILE A 38 -8.04 -15.45 -0.45
CA ILE A 38 -8.73 -14.17 -0.36
C ILE A 38 -9.98 -14.24 -1.24
N ALA A 39 -11.16 -14.15 -0.60
CA ALA A 39 -12.44 -14.18 -1.30
C ALA A 39 -12.68 -12.87 -2.06
N LEU A 40 -12.32 -11.75 -1.43
CA LEU A 40 -12.50 -10.43 -2.04
C LEU A 40 -11.24 -9.61 -1.78
N GLY A 41 -10.57 -9.25 -2.87
CA GLY A 41 -9.35 -8.44 -2.80
C GLY A 41 -9.63 -6.94 -2.66
N VAL A 42 -8.57 -6.16 -2.72
CA VAL A 42 -8.64 -4.72 -2.52
C VAL A 42 -9.40 -4.04 -3.67
N SER A 43 -10.34 -3.16 -3.33
CA SER A 43 -11.11 -2.39 -4.31
C SER A 43 -10.27 -1.26 -4.91
N PRO A 44 -10.71 -0.67 -6.04
CA PRO A 44 -10.03 0.51 -6.59
C PRO A 44 -9.95 1.67 -5.60
N ARG A 45 -10.98 1.87 -4.78
CA ARG A 45 -10.98 2.88 -3.73
C ARG A 45 -9.91 2.56 -2.67
N GLY A 46 -9.76 1.27 -2.33
CA GLY A 46 -8.71 0.81 -1.42
C GLY A 46 -7.32 1.03 -1.98
N ALA A 47 -7.13 0.82 -3.29
CA ALA A 47 -5.86 1.08 -3.95
C ALA A 47 -5.50 2.57 -3.88
N LEU A 48 -6.47 3.45 -4.10
CA LEU A 48 -6.25 4.90 -4.00
C LEU A 48 -5.90 5.30 -2.56
N ALA A 49 -6.58 4.74 -1.58
CA ALA A 49 -6.28 4.98 -0.16
C ALA A 49 -4.87 4.52 0.19
N TYR A 50 -4.43 3.40 -0.37
CA TYR A 50 -3.08 2.87 -0.18
C TYR A 50 -2.03 3.85 -0.72
N LEU A 51 -2.24 4.36 -1.94
CA LEU A 51 -1.34 5.34 -2.52
C LEU A 51 -1.25 6.60 -1.66
N LYS A 52 -2.38 7.11 -1.21
CA LYS A 52 -2.43 8.29 -0.32
C LYS A 52 -1.70 8.03 1.00
N ALA A 53 -1.89 6.86 1.58
CA ALA A 53 -1.21 6.48 2.81
C ALA A 53 0.31 6.46 2.62
N ALA A 54 0.79 5.93 1.50
CA ALA A 54 2.21 5.88 1.20
C ALA A 54 2.80 7.29 1.07
N LYS A 55 2.09 8.18 0.40
CA LYS A 55 2.51 9.58 0.25
C LYS A 55 2.54 10.30 1.61
N CYS A 56 1.49 10.12 2.42
CA CYS A 56 1.41 10.76 3.73
C CYS A 56 2.48 10.24 4.68
N TYR A 57 2.72 8.94 4.70
CA TYR A 57 3.77 8.34 5.51
C TYR A 57 5.14 8.90 5.12
N THR A 58 5.42 9.02 3.83
CA THR A 58 6.66 9.59 3.33
C THR A 58 6.82 11.04 3.76
N ALA A 59 5.77 11.84 3.62
CA ALA A 59 5.79 13.26 4.02
C ALA A 59 6.05 13.41 5.52
N LEU A 60 5.40 12.59 6.34
CA LEU A 60 5.57 12.63 7.80
C LEU A 60 6.99 12.30 8.23
N ASN A 61 7.71 11.51 7.44
CA ASN A 61 9.09 11.14 7.71
C ASN A 61 10.09 12.07 7.01
N GLY A 62 9.61 13.17 6.43
CA GLY A 62 10.46 14.16 5.79
C GLY A 62 10.97 13.76 4.42
N GLY A 63 10.38 12.75 3.79
CA GLY A 63 10.79 12.29 2.46
C GLY A 63 10.12 13.07 1.35
N ASP A 64 10.76 13.08 0.18
CA ASP A 64 10.26 13.78 -1.01
C ASP A 64 9.65 12.84 -2.04
N PHE A 65 9.91 11.54 -1.93
CA PHE A 65 9.39 10.55 -2.88
C PHE A 65 9.12 9.24 -2.17
N VAL A 66 8.14 8.49 -2.68
CA VAL A 66 7.76 7.18 -2.14
C VAL A 66 8.73 6.11 -2.63
N THR A 67 9.21 5.27 -1.71
CA THR A 67 10.07 4.14 -2.06
C THR A 67 9.27 2.84 -2.07
N PRO A 68 9.72 1.81 -2.81
CA PRO A 68 9.08 0.50 -2.75
C PRO A 68 9.07 -0.09 -1.34
N GLU A 69 10.08 0.21 -0.54
CA GLU A 69 10.14 -0.25 0.86
C GLU A 69 8.97 0.30 1.68
N THR A 70 8.62 1.57 1.48
CA THR A 70 7.48 2.19 2.14
C THR A 70 6.18 1.50 1.72
N VAL A 71 6.01 1.25 0.42
CA VAL A 71 4.84 0.56 -0.12
C VAL A 71 4.71 -0.82 0.53
N LYS A 72 5.80 -1.57 0.57
CA LYS A 72 5.84 -2.91 1.15
C LYS A 72 5.52 -2.88 2.65
N PHE A 73 6.14 -1.96 3.37
CA PHE A 73 5.95 -1.82 4.81
C PHE A 73 4.49 -1.54 5.17
N LEU A 74 3.84 -0.64 4.43
CA LEU A 74 2.48 -0.22 4.73
C LEU A 74 1.40 -1.23 4.30
N ALA A 75 1.73 -2.14 3.39
CA ALA A 75 0.75 -3.04 2.80
C ALA A 75 -0.11 -3.78 3.85
N PRO A 76 0.46 -4.51 4.84
CA PRO A 76 -0.38 -5.24 5.79
C PRO A 76 -1.23 -4.31 6.65
N PHE A 77 -0.75 -3.11 6.97
CA PHE A 77 -1.49 -2.17 7.79
C PHE A 77 -2.65 -1.51 7.05
N VAL A 78 -2.44 -1.16 5.79
CA VAL A 78 -3.46 -0.46 4.99
C VAL A 78 -4.44 -1.45 4.36
N LEU A 79 -3.97 -2.58 3.86
CA LEU A 79 -4.78 -3.51 3.08
C LEU A 79 -5.39 -4.63 3.91
N GLY A 80 -4.85 -4.93 5.09
CA GLY A 80 -5.30 -6.06 5.88
C GLY A 80 -6.78 -6.04 6.24
N HIS A 81 -7.36 -4.87 6.43
CA HIS A 81 -8.79 -4.72 6.75
C HIS A 81 -9.65 -4.44 5.51
N ARG A 82 -9.06 -4.46 4.33
CA ARG A 82 -9.74 -4.17 3.06
C ARG A 82 -9.92 -5.41 2.18
N ILE A 83 -9.59 -6.58 2.72
CA ILE A 83 -9.75 -7.86 2.03
C ILE A 83 -10.67 -8.76 2.86
N ILE A 84 -11.32 -9.70 2.18
CA ILE A 84 -12.17 -10.70 2.83
C ILE A 84 -11.55 -12.08 2.54
N LEU A 85 -11.32 -12.85 3.58
CA LEU A 85 -10.72 -14.18 3.46
C LEU A 85 -11.78 -15.22 3.07
N GLU A 86 -11.35 -16.28 2.37
CA GLU A 86 -12.23 -17.41 2.01
C GLU A 86 -12.73 -18.14 3.24
N ASP A 87 -11.88 -18.30 4.25
CA ASP A 87 -12.24 -19.03 5.45
C ASP A 87 -11.88 -18.20 6.69
N LEU A 88 -12.92 -17.60 7.28
CA LEU A 88 -12.76 -16.75 8.46
C LEU A 88 -12.60 -17.54 9.76
N TYR A 89 -13.01 -18.81 9.78
CA TYR A 89 -13.14 -19.56 11.02
C TYR A 89 -12.05 -20.58 11.25
N SER A 90 -11.48 -21.16 10.20
CA SER A 90 -10.48 -22.24 10.35
C SER A 90 -9.06 -21.77 10.13
N SER A 91 -8.86 -20.59 9.56
CA SER A 91 -7.51 -20.07 9.30
C SER A 91 -6.91 -19.46 10.56
N LYS A 92 -5.69 -19.87 10.87
CA LYS A 92 -4.90 -19.27 11.95
C LYS A 92 -4.24 -17.97 11.51
N LYS A 93 -4.19 -17.71 10.20
CA LYS A 93 -3.60 -16.49 9.65
C LYS A 93 -4.64 -15.38 9.58
N LYS A 94 -4.21 -14.20 9.94
CA LYS A 94 -5.00 -12.97 9.80
C LYS A 94 -4.85 -12.41 8.39
N ALA A 95 -5.77 -11.51 8.01
CA ALA A 95 -5.72 -10.85 6.71
C ALA A 95 -4.37 -10.16 6.48
N ALA A 96 -3.83 -9.48 7.49
CA ALA A 96 -2.55 -8.80 7.39
C ALA A 96 -1.40 -9.78 7.08
N ASP A 97 -1.46 -11.00 7.60
CA ASP A 97 -0.42 -12.02 7.33
C ASP A 97 -0.42 -12.43 5.86
N TYR A 98 -1.60 -12.57 5.25
CA TYR A 98 -1.71 -12.88 3.82
C TYR A 98 -1.18 -11.73 2.95
N VAL A 99 -1.46 -10.50 3.34
CA VAL A 99 -0.96 -9.32 2.61
C VAL A 99 0.58 -9.29 2.70
N GLN A 100 1.14 -9.54 3.87
CA GLN A 100 2.59 -9.58 4.05
C GLN A 100 3.22 -10.69 3.19
N GLU A 101 2.61 -11.85 3.14
CA GLU A 101 3.04 -12.96 2.29
C GLU A 101 3.05 -12.55 0.82
N ILE A 102 2.00 -11.87 0.37
CA ILE A 102 1.90 -11.36 -1.00
C ILE A 102 3.06 -10.43 -1.34
N THR A 103 3.46 -9.55 -0.42
CA THR A 103 4.56 -8.62 -0.67
C THR A 103 5.90 -9.32 -0.89
N HIS A 104 6.05 -10.55 -0.39
CA HIS A 104 7.27 -11.33 -0.64
C HIS A 104 7.32 -11.92 -2.04
N PHE A 105 6.18 -12.10 -2.69
CA PHE A 105 6.10 -12.67 -4.04
C PHE A 105 6.11 -11.61 -5.13
N VAL A 106 5.64 -10.40 -4.84
CA VAL A 106 5.62 -9.33 -5.82
C VAL A 106 7.00 -8.69 -5.90
N THR A 107 7.56 -8.62 -7.12
CA THR A 107 8.90 -8.07 -7.34
C THR A 107 8.89 -6.56 -7.21
N ALA A 108 9.71 -6.02 -6.30
CA ALA A 108 9.88 -4.59 -6.14
C ALA A 108 10.75 -4.02 -7.25
N PRO A 109 10.50 -2.77 -7.70
CA PRO A 109 11.37 -2.15 -8.69
C PRO A 109 12.76 -1.87 -8.12
N THR A 110 13.77 -2.06 -8.97
CA THR A 110 15.18 -1.82 -8.60
C THR A 110 15.75 -0.60 -9.32
N GLU A 111 14.95 0.03 -10.17
CA GLU A 111 15.36 1.22 -10.90
C GLU A 111 15.24 2.47 -10.03
N ASP A 112 15.79 3.58 -10.56
CA ASP A 112 15.71 4.87 -9.88
C ASP A 112 14.26 5.35 -9.84
N PHE A 113 13.70 5.50 -8.63
CA PHE A 113 12.35 5.97 -8.38
C PHE A 113 12.32 7.35 -7.74
N ALA A 114 13.45 7.99 -7.63
CA ALA A 114 13.53 9.39 -7.22
C ALA A 114 13.28 10.29 -8.44
N LYS A 115 12.84 11.48 -8.14
CA LYS A 115 12.53 12.46 -9.17
C LYS A 115 13.75 12.93 -9.95
#